data_b69319649e109dad92222d9d0f8308f3
#
_entry.id   b69319649e109dad92222d9d0f8308f3
#
_cell.length_a   1.000
_cell.length_b   1.000
_cell.length_c   1.000
_cell.angle_alpha   90.00
_cell.angle_beta   90.00
_cell.angle_gamma   90.00
#
_symmetry.space_group_name_H-M   'P 1'
#
loop_
_entity.id
_entity.type
_entity.pdbx_description
1 polymer ?
#
loop_
_entity_poly.entity_id
_entity_poly.type
_entity_poly.pdbx_seq_one_letter_code
_entity_poly.pdbx_strand_id
1 'polypeptide(L)'
;MKHISKNIKHRLLYINMLFLCGILSGACNKENEPDITPPSEGEQSNPVEMTFTFDVQTLSPNAAEISITPSDNTQTWYWTRATDKEFTDANKNKDALFKDMLESDIEYGIQEEGFDRAGAVADITHTGPFNNTLQSLFGSTTYHLLAAAIDKEGNPLSEVSQYTFESQKTPVSLNTFSIKIPDEDVSYASAKISITPTNQDPYTWFIAVSSQGTPEELADAYIDANGILMNTGLYDIYTGSQIRTINALDPNTSYSVVVFGYQAGRTTSVESASFQTIPAGDPSETVFEFSIDPAKLTARSAEVSVTPSDPSVLYWYELLPAEKYAQYGSNEETVRAYQQQIFTTYEEQGYTIGEIVRGFCARGAVTMSFGPESPAGLLSPETEYIPFAVCMNFDGTLAGEVFVGEKLTTPKATVSSAWAKAWMRAYYDCDQLALLDPELSSLAGKNLIA
;
A
#
# COMPACT_ATOMS: atom_id res chain seq x y z
N MET A 1 10.08 5.51 -18.30
CA MET A 1 8.94 5.76 -17.40
C MET A 1 9.46 6.50 -16.16
N LYS A 2 10.05 7.71 -16.32
CA LYS A 2 10.81 8.38 -15.26
C LYS A 2 10.17 9.64 -14.66
N HIS A 3 8.94 9.98 -14.99
CA HIS A 3 8.28 11.14 -14.38
C HIS A 3 6.81 10.84 -14.09
N ILE A 4 6.59 10.11 -13.00
CA ILE A 4 5.27 10.01 -12.37
C ILE A 4 5.37 10.78 -11.06
N SER A 5 4.66 11.91 -10.97
CA SER A 5 4.64 12.81 -9.81
C SER A 5 4.39 12.07 -8.49
N LYS A 6 5.01 12.52 -7.40
CA LYS A 6 4.96 12.00 -6.01
C LYS A 6 3.54 11.72 -5.51
N ASN A 7 2.55 12.52 -5.93
CA ASN A 7 1.15 12.30 -5.56
C ASN A 7 0.55 10.97 -6.00
N ILE A 8 1.12 10.32 -7.03
CA ILE A 8 0.66 9.04 -7.55
C ILE A 8 1.22 7.88 -6.71
N LYS A 9 2.48 7.98 -6.28
CA LYS A 9 3.17 6.89 -5.58
C LYS A 9 2.79 6.79 -4.10
N HIS A 10 2.52 7.89 -3.41
CA HIS A 10 1.94 7.83 -2.06
C HIS A 10 0.58 7.11 -2.03
N ARG A 11 -0.20 7.17 -3.10
CA ARG A 11 -1.48 6.44 -3.21
C ARG A 11 -1.31 4.97 -3.64
N LEU A 12 -0.24 4.63 -4.35
CA LEU A 12 0.12 3.23 -4.68
C LEU A 12 0.68 2.46 -3.48
N LEU A 13 1.35 3.11 -2.53
CA LEU A 13 1.88 2.47 -1.31
C LEU A 13 0.76 1.96 -0.39
N TYR A 14 -0.39 2.65 -0.33
CA TYR A 14 -1.52 2.20 0.51
C TYR A 14 -2.15 0.87 0.07
N ILE A 15 -1.97 0.44 -1.17
CA ILE A 15 -2.54 -0.82 -1.69
C ILE A 15 -1.60 -2.01 -1.47
N ASN A 16 -0.27 -1.79 -1.32
CA ASN A 16 0.71 -2.87 -1.16
C ASN A 16 1.21 -3.10 0.28
N MET A 17 0.73 -2.34 1.28
CA MET A 17 1.23 -2.41 2.67
C MET A 17 0.47 -3.40 3.56
N LEU A 18 -0.35 -4.28 3.00
CA LEU A 18 -1.07 -5.34 3.72
C LEU A 18 -0.25 -6.63 3.94
N PHE A 19 1.04 -6.65 3.55
CA PHE A 19 1.89 -7.84 3.73
C PHE A 19 3.34 -7.43 4.08
N LEU A 20 3.62 -7.12 5.33
CA LEU A 20 4.93 -7.37 5.95
C LEU A 20 4.89 -7.12 7.47
N CYS A 21 4.47 -8.11 8.24
CA CYS A 21 4.81 -8.20 9.65
C CYS A 21 6.00 -9.16 9.81
N GLY A 22 7.18 -8.61 9.86
CA GLY A 22 8.42 -9.33 10.19
C GLY A 22 9.19 -8.58 11.28
N ILE A 23 9.13 -9.13 12.46
CA ILE A 23 9.91 -8.93 13.68
C ILE A 23 11.25 -8.20 13.49
N LEU A 24 11.45 -7.09 14.20
CA LEU A 24 12.78 -6.61 14.60
C LEU A 24 12.78 -6.23 16.08
N SER A 25 13.26 -7.16 16.90
CA SER A 25 13.83 -6.86 18.21
C SER A 25 15.30 -6.49 18.01
N GLY A 26 15.66 -5.24 18.29
CA GLY A 26 17.05 -4.79 18.21
C GLY A 26 17.26 -3.51 18.98
N ALA A 27 18.03 -3.62 20.03
CA ALA A 27 18.30 -2.66 21.08
C ALA A 27 18.79 -1.29 20.62
N CYS A 28 18.31 -0.25 21.31
CA CYS A 28 18.89 1.10 21.33
C CYS A 28 20.30 1.08 21.91
N ASN A 29 21.26 1.57 21.16
CA ASN A 29 22.45 2.22 21.73
C ASN A 29 22.46 3.68 21.31
N LYS A 30 22.37 4.56 22.31
CA LYS A 30 22.69 5.97 22.16
C LYS A 30 24.20 6.09 22.08
N GLU A 31 24.71 6.55 20.95
CA GLU A 31 26.06 7.15 20.91
C GLU A 31 26.08 8.31 19.92
N ASN A 32 26.41 9.48 20.50
CA ASN A 32 27.05 10.66 19.92
C ASN A 32 26.39 11.35 18.72
N GLU A 33 25.71 12.44 19.04
CA GLU A 33 25.48 13.53 18.08
C GLU A 33 26.85 14.01 17.52
N PRO A 34 27.02 14.02 16.18
CA PRO A 34 28.14 14.75 15.61
C PRO A 34 27.88 16.25 15.73
N ASP A 35 28.89 16.95 16.20
CA ASP A 35 28.97 18.42 16.27
C ASP A 35 28.73 18.99 14.86
N ILE A 36 27.51 19.50 14.62
CA ILE A 36 27.12 20.11 13.35
C ILE A 36 27.72 21.54 13.36
N THR A 37 28.93 21.67 12.85
CA THR A 37 29.39 22.96 12.36
C THR A 37 28.40 23.41 11.26
N PRO A 38 27.88 24.66 11.31
CA PRO A 38 27.01 25.13 10.24
C PRO A 38 27.76 25.04 8.91
N PRO A 39 27.09 24.59 7.83
CA PRO A 39 27.72 24.53 6.51
C PRO A 39 28.23 25.93 6.17
N SER A 40 29.48 26.01 5.70
CA SER A 40 30.04 27.20 5.10
C SER A 40 29.05 27.74 4.08
N GLU A 41 28.81 29.06 4.10
CA GLU A 41 27.99 29.75 3.10
C GLU A 41 28.40 29.24 1.71
N GLY A 42 27.46 28.50 1.06
CA GLY A 42 27.66 27.97 -0.28
C GLY A 42 27.92 29.13 -1.23
N GLU A 43 28.84 28.94 -2.16
CA GLU A 43 29.06 29.89 -3.24
C GLU A 43 27.70 30.21 -3.89
N GLN A 44 27.26 31.44 -3.74
CA GLN A 44 26.04 31.94 -4.32
C GLN A 44 26.21 31.88 -5.86
N SER A 45 25.60 30.89 -6.50
CA SER A 45 25.64 30.76 -7.94
C SER A 45 25.07 32.02 -8.60
N ASN A 46 25.81 32.60 -9.53
CA ASN A 46 25.39 33.85 -10.20
C ASN A 46 24.12 33.57 -11.04
N PRO A 47 23.09 34.45 -10.99
CA PRO A 47 21.92 34.35 -11.85
C PRO A 47 22.33 34.26 -13.32
N VAL A 48 21.68 33.36 -14.04
CA VAL A 48 21.90 33.12 -15.48
C VAL A 48 20.70 33.65 -16.27
N GLU A 49 20.95 34.39 -17.34
CA GLU A 49 19.88 34.71 -18.30
C GLU A 49 19.63 33.49 -19.20
N MET A 50 18.59 32.72 -18.86
CA MET A 50 18.18 31.56 -19.64
C MET A 50 16.67 31.60 -19.89
N THR A 51 16.29 31.41 -21.15
CA THR A 51 14.89 31.35 -21.58
C THR A 51 14.61 30.02 -22.25
N PHE A 52 13.33 29.64 -22.34
CA PHE A 52 12.90 28.39 -22.91
C PHE A 52 11.83 28.62 -23.99
N THR A 53 11.98 27.93 -25.13
CA THR A 53 10.95 27.82 -26.13
C THR A 53 10.23 26.49 -25.98
N PHE A 54 8.91 26.56 -25.93
CA PHE A 54 8.05 25.38 -25.81
C PHE A 54 7.27 25.18 -27.10
N ASP A 55 7.21 23.95 -27.58
CA ASP A 55 6.29 23.48 -28.62
C ASP A 55 5.47 22.32 -28.07
N VAL A 56 4.15 22.39 -28.22
CA VAL A 56 3.21 21.40 -27.69
C VAL A 56 2.20 21.01 -28.74
N GLN A 57 2.16 19.73 -29.06
CA GLN A 57 1.15 19.14 -29.95
C GLN A 57 0.26 18.17 -29.17
N THR A 58 -1.00 18.51 -28.99
CA THR A 58 -1.97 17.60 -28.32
C THR A 58 -2.38 16.47 -29.24
N LEU A 59 -2.15 15.22 -28.84
CA LEU A 59 -2.40 14.02 -29.65
C LEU A 59 -3.79 13.42 -29.36
N SER A 60 -4.18 13.42 -28.11
CA SER A 60 -5.43 12.86 -27.59
C SER A 60 -5.82 13.56 -26.29
N PRO A 61 -7.01 13.31 -25.72
CA PRO A 61 -7.38 13.87 -24.42
C PRO A 61 -6.38 13.58 -23.30
N ASN A 62 -5.66 12.45 -23.35
CA ASN A 62 -4.70 12.05 -22.33
C ASN A 62 -3.24 12.13 -22.76
N ALA A 63 -2.92 12.66 -23.95
CA ALA A 63 -1.54 12.71 -24.44
C ALA A 63 -1.21 13.97 -25.25
N ALA A 64 0.03 14.45 -25.08
CA ALA A 64 0.62 15.52 -25.88
C ALA A 64 2.11 15.29 -26.09
N GLU A 65 2.62 15.60 -27.28
CA GLU A 65 4.06 15.73 -27.51
C GLU A 65 4.51 17.11 -27.07
N ILE A 66 5.62 17.18 -26.36
CA ILE A 66 6.26 18.44 -25.94
C ILE A 66 7.70 18.48 -26.42
N SER A 67 8.12 19.67 -26.83
CA SER A 67 9.51 19.99 -27.10
C SER A 67 9.88 21.24 -26.29
N ILE A 68 10.96 21.17 -25.50
CA ILE A 68 11.47 22.28 -24.70
C ILE A 68 12.90 22.55 -25.14
N THR A 69 13.14 23.75 -25.64
CA THR A 69 14.45 24.15 -26.14
C THR A 69 14.99 25.31 -25.29
N PRO A 70 16.07 25.11 -24.57
CA PRO A 70 16.74 26.18 -23.82
C PRO A 70 17.53 27.11 -24.72
N SER A 71 17.70 28.37 -24.32
CA SER A 71 18.55 29.35 -25.04
C SER A 71 20.04 29.04 -24.87
N ASP A 72 20.44 28.32 -23.85
CA ASP A 72 21.80 27.83 -23.59
C ASP A 72 21.78 26.30 -23.45
N ASN A 73 22.42 25.59 -24.36
CA ASN A 73 22.46 24.11 -24.35
C ASN A 73 23.50 23.54 -23.41
N THR A 74 24.28 24.35 -22.71
CA THR A 74 25.35 23.92 -21.80
C THR A 74 24.91 23.94 -20.34
N GLN A 75 23.89 24.72 -20.03
CA GLN A 75 23.33 24.84 -18.67
C GLN A 75 22.41 23.68 -18.34
N THR A 76 22.46 23.27 -17.08
CA THR A 76 21.53 22.27 -16.49
C THR A 76 20.21 22.94 -16.15
N TRP A 77 19.12 22.30 -16.47
CA TRP A 77 17.78 22.82 -16.25
C TRP A 77 16.80 21.71 -15.88
N TYR A 78 15.70 22.11 -15.25
CA TYR A 78 14.60 21.25 -14.86
C TYR A 78 13.29 21.80 -15.41
N TRP A 79 12.34 20.93 -15.65
CA TRP A 79 10.98 21.29 -16.04
C TRP A 79 9.95 20.45 -15.28
N THR A 80 8.76 21.02 -15.13
CA THR A 80 7.62 20.33 -14.52
C THR A 80 6.31 20.72 -15.19
N ARG A 81 5.27 19.98 -14.88
CA ARG A 81 3.92 20.17 -15.40
C ARG A 81 2.93 20.30 -14.26
N ALA A 82 2.15 21.35 -14.23
CA ALA A 82 1.05 21.56 -13.30
C ALA A 82 -0.29 21.70 -14.03
N THR A 83 -1.37 21.28 -13.39
CA THR A 83 -2.74 21.61 -13.81
C THR A 83 -3.09 23.06 -13.44
N ASP A 84 -4.10 23.65 -14.08
CA ASP A 84 -4.59 24.98 -13.68
C ASP A 84 -5.09 25.02 -12.23
N LYS A 85 -5.59 23.89 -11.70
CA LYS A 85 -5.95 23.76 -10.28
C LYS A 85 -4.73 23.92 -9.38
N GLU A 86 -3.65 23.16 -9.62
CA GLU A 86 -2.40 23.24 -8.83
C GLU A 86 -1.78 24.65 -8.94
N PHE A 87 -1.82 25.24 -10.12
CA PHE A 87 -1.35 26.61 -10.33
C PHE A 87 -2.20 27.65 -9.56
N THR A 88 -3.51 27.47 -9.53
CA THR A 88 -4.43 28.33 -8.78
C THR A 88 -4.25 28.13 -7.27
N ASP A 89 -4.11 26.89 -6.79
CA ASP A 89 -3.84 26.57 -5.39
C ASP A 89 -2.53 27.22 -4.89
N ALA A 90 -1.53 27.33 -5.77
CA ALA A 90 -0.29 28.08 -5.52
C ALA A 90 -0.43 29.61 -5.70
N ASN A 91 -1.67 30.15 -5.66
CA ASN A 91 -1.95 31.58 -5.85
C ASN A 91 -1.41 32.14 -7.18
N LYS A 92 -1.32 31.33 -8.23
CA LYS A 92 -0.75 31.64 -9.55
C LYS A 92 0.71 32.14 -9.47
N ASN A 93 1.42 31.71 -8.46
CA ASN A 93 2.85 31.99 -8.28
C ASN A 93 3.68 30.88 -8.92
N LYS A 94 4.11 31.10 -10.19
CA LYS A 94 4.90 30.11 -10.95
C LYS A 94 6.22 29.73 -10.28
N ASP A 95 6.89 30.70 -9.62
CA ASP A 95 8.21 30.47 -9.01
C ASP A 95 8.10 29.62 -7.76
N ALA A 96 7.09 29.89 -6.91
CA ALA A 96 6.81 29.08 -5.74
C ALA A 96 6.39 27.65 -6.14
N LEU A 97 5.46 27.53 -7.09
CA LEU A 97 5.01 26.22 -7.58
C LEU A 97 6.16 25.40 -8.19
N PHE A 98 6.98 26.02 -9.04
CA PHE A 98 8.16 25.38 -9.61
C PHE A 98 9.09 24.83 -8.54
N LYS A 99 9.41 25.67 -7.52
CA LYS A 99 10.27 25.27 -6.42
C LYS A 99 9.71 24.13 -5.60
N ASP A 100 8.43 24.17 -5.27
CA ASP A 100 7.76 23.12 -4.50
C ASP A 100 7.76 21.78 -5.26
N MET A 101 7.50 21.81 -6.58
CA MET A 101 7.53 20.62 -7.42
C MET A 101 8.95 20.06 -7.59
N LEU A 102 9.94 20.93 -7.81
CA LEU A 102 11.34 20.54 -7.90
C LEU A 102 11.81 19.86 -6.60
N GLU A 103 11.53 20.47 -5.45
CA GLU A 103 11.92 19.90 -4.15
C GLU A 103 11.20 18.55 -3.91
N SER A 104 9.93 18.46 -4.30
CA SER A 104 9.18 17.20 -4.22
C SER A 104 9.81 16.08 -5.05
N ASP A 105 10.30 16.37 -6.26
CA ASP A 105 10.94 15.36 -7.12
C ASP A 105 12.33 14.98 -6.60
N ILE A 106 13.08 15.94 -6.04
CA ILE A 106 14.37 15.69 -5.37
C ILE A 106 14.17 14.78 -4.14
N GLU A 107 13.22 15.11 -3.26
CA GLU A 107 12.91 14.31 -2.07
C GLU A 107 12.48 12.89 -2.44
N TYR A 108 11.73 12.75 -3.55
CA TYR A 108 11.37 11.44 -4.07
C TYR A 108 12.60 10.60 -4.43
N GLY A 109 13.56 11.18 -5.17
CA GLY A 109 14.81 10.49 -5.51
C GLY A 109 15.62 10.08 -4.29
N ILE A 110 15.61 10.90 -3.23
CA ILE A 110 16.31 10.59 -1.98
C ILE A 110 15.61 9.44 -1.22
N GLN A 111 14.28 9.52 -1.05
CA GLN A 111 13.53 8.61 -0.17
C GLN A 111 13.24 7.25 -0.83
N GLU A 112 12.93 7.24 -2.11
CA GLU A 112 12.45 6.04 -2.80
C GLU A 112 13.53 5.36 -3.66
N GLU A 113 14.48 6.13 -4.19
CA GLU A 113 15.53 5.59 -5.05
C GLU A 113 16.90 5.52 -4.35
N GLY A 114 17.01 6.10 -3.15
CA GLY A 114 18.20 6.03 -2.31
C GLY A 114 19.37 6.92 -2.78
N PHE A 115 19.08 7.92 -3.61
CA PHE A 115 20.10 8.90 -4.03
C PHE A 115 20.48 9.84 -2.89
N ASP A 116 21.68 10.40 -2.93
CA ASP A 116 21.96 11.65 -2.24
C ASP A 116 21.32 12.84 -3.00
N ARG A 117 21.30 14.02 -2.41
CA ARG A 117 20.65 15.19 -3.03
C ARG A 117 21.21 15.50 -4.42
N ALA A 118 22.54 15.45 -4.58
CA ALA A 118 23.18 15.75 -5.87
C ALA A 118 22.82 14.68 -6.93
N GLY A 119 22.75 13.43 -6.54
CA GLY A 119 22.28 12.33 -7.40
C GLY A 119 20.82 12.50 -7.81
N ALA A 120 19.94 12.86 -6.86
CA ALA A 120 18.52 13.11 -7.13
C ALA A 120 18.34 14.31 -8.10
N VAL A 121 19.08 15.40 -7.91
CA VAL A 121 19.07 16.55 -8.84
C VAL A 121 19.57 16.13 -10.23
N ALA A 122 20.66 15.37 -10.31
CA ALA A 122 21.22 14.93 -11.59
C ALA A 122 20.27 13.98 -12.37
N ASP A 123 19.46 13.18 -11.66
CA ASP A 123 18.50 12.26 -12.29
C ASP A 123 17.31 12.96 -12.96
N ILE A 124 16.87 14.10 -12.41
CA ILE A 124 15.70 14.84 -12.90
C ILE A 124 16.02 15.99 -13.86
N THR A 125 17.31 16.31 -14.06
CA THR A 125 17.75 17.46 -14.85
C THR A 125 18.14 17.10 -16.28
N HIS A 126 18.14 18.14 -17.13
CA HIS A 126 18.45 18.02 -18.55
C HIS A 126 19.50 19.05 -18.96
N THR A 127 20.20 18.78 -20.07
CA THR A 127 21.03 19.73 -20.84
C THR A 127 20.61 19.68 -22.29
N GLY A 128 20.63 20.85 -22.99
CA GLY A 128 20.19 20.94 -24.37
C GLY A 128 18.68 20.71 -24.57
N PRO A 129 18.20 20.56 -25.84
CA PRO A 129 16.79 20.35 -26.13
C PRO A 129 16.25 19.05 -25.60
N PHE A 130 14.99 19.07 -25.17
CA PHE A 130 14.28 17.93 -24.61
C PHE A 130 12.97 17.69 -25.34
N ASN A 131 12.69 16.44 -25.69
CA ASN A 131 11.43 16.01 -26.30
C ASN A 131 10.83 14.87 -25.48
N ASN A 132 9.53 14.93 -25.24
CA ASN A 132 8.81 13.88 -24.53
C ASN A 132 7.36 13.78 -25.01
N THR A 133 6.77 12.62 -24.83
CA THR A 133 5.33 12.43 -24.93
C THR A 133 4.73 12.41 -23.53
N LEU A 134 4.04 13.46 -23.16
CA LEU A 134 3.23 13.49 -21.96
C LEU A 134 2.11 12.47 -22.11
N GLN A 135 1.95 11.63 -21.11
CA GLN A 135 0.83 10.71 -20.97
C GLN A 135 0.09 11.04 -19.68
N SER A 136 -1.08 10.46 -19.48
CA SER A 136 -1.87 10.66 -18.26
C SER A 136 -2.42 12.07 -18.06
N LEU A 137 -2.60 12.83 -19.15
CA LEU A 137 -3.34 14.08 -19.09
C LEU A 137 -4.83 13.82 -18.82
N PHE A 138 -5.47 14.76 -18.14
CA PHE A 138 -6.94 14.85 -18.11
C PHE A 138 -7.37 15.64 -19.35
N GLY A 139 -8.44 15.22 -19.98
CA GLY A 139 -9.02 15.94 -21.11
C GLY A 139 -9.71 17.22 -20.68
N SER A 140 -9.84 18.18 -21.60
CA SER A 140 -10.43 19.50 -21.31
C SER A 140 -9.77 20.22 -20.13
N THR A 141 -8.47 20.02 -19.93
CA THR A 141 -7.73 20.54 -18.78
C THR A 141 -6.61 21.46 -19.26
N THR A 142 -6.51 22.64 -18.64
CA THR A 142 -5.40 23.55 -18.84
C THR A 142 -4.19 23.10 -18.04
N TYR A 143 -3.04 23.07 -18.69
CA TYR A 143 -1.75 22.70 -18.11
C TYR A 143 -0.76 23.85 -18.26
N HIS A 144 0.13 23.96 -17.27
CA HIS A 144 1.26 24.87 -17.24
C HIS A 144 2.56 24.06 -17.26
N LEU A 145 3.39 24.26 -18.29
CA LEU A 145 4.77 23.78 -18.30
C LEU A 145 5.64 24.88 -17.71
N LEU A 146 6.45 24.54 -16.74
CA LEU A 146 7.37 25.44 -16.07
C LEU A 146 8.79 24.92 -16.27
N ALA A 147 9.75 25.80 -16.61
CA ALA A 147 11.15 25.43 -16.78
C ALA A 147 12.07 26.54 -16.31
N ALA A 148 13.18 26.16 -15.65
CA ALA A 148 14.24 27.09 -15.27
C ALA A 148 15.60 26.37 -15.21
N ALA A 149 16.70 27.15 -15.39
CA ALA A 149 18.03 26.67 -15.07
C ALA A 149 18.13 26.42 -13.56
N ILE A 150 18.85 25.37 -13.17
CA ILE A 150 19.09 25.04 -11.76
C ILE A 150 20.56 24.67 -11.55
N ASP A 151 21.04 24.84 -10.33
CA ASP A 151 22.37 24.37 -9.93
C ASP A 151 22.34 22.90 -9.49
N LYS A 152 23.50 22.36 -9.15
CA LYS A 152 23.67 20.96 -8.70
C LYS A 152 23.03 20.67 -7.32
N GLU A 153 22.73 21.71 -6.56
CA GLU A 153 22.01 21.65 -5.28
C GLU A 153 20.48 21.71 -5.46
N GLY A 154 20.00 22.02 -6.70
CA GLY A 154 18.58 22.18 -7.01
C GLY A 154 18.04 23.60 -6.77
N ASN A 155 18.90 24.63 -6.73
CA ASN A 155 18.43 26.01 -6.63
C ASN A 155 18.20 26.60 -8.03
N PRO A 156 17.08 27.34 -8.25
CA PRO A 156 16.86 28.05 -9.51
C PRO A 156 17.94 29.10 -9.76
N LEU A 157 18.50 29.08 -10.99
CA LEU A 157 19.51 30.03 -11.49
C LEU A 157 18.93 31.06 -12.46
N SER A 158 17.78 30.80 -13.04
CA SER A 158 17.09 31.72 -13.96
C SER A 158 15.67 31.99 -13.52
N GLU A 159 15.01 32.97 -14.13
CA GLU A 159 13.56 33.12 -14.03
C GLU A 159 12.85 31.86 -14.54
N VAL A 160 11.73 31.52 -13.92
CA VAL A 160 10.88 30.41 -14.37
C VAL A 160 10.14 30.83 -15.63
N SER A 161 10.41 30.16 -16.73
CA SER A 161 9.64 30.28 -17.97
C SER A 161 8.37 29.43 -17.87
N GLN A 162 7.27 29.96 -18.40
CA GLN A 162 5.96 29.30 -18.36
C GLN A 162 5.34 29.23 -19.77
N TYR A 163 4.76 28.08 -20.09
CA TYR A 163 3.92 27.89 -21.26
C TYR A 163 2.61 27.23 -20.84
N THR A 164 1.50 27.70 -21.41
CA THR A 164 0.16 27.19 -21.07
C THR A 164 -0.47 26.53 -22.30
N PHE A 165 -1.02 25.33 -22.12
CA PHE A 165 -1.77 24.65 -23.19
C PHE A 165 -3.01 23.97 -22.61
N GLU A 166 -3.98 23.69 -23.47
CA GLU A 166 -5.18 22.92 -23.13
C GLU A 166 -5.10 21.53 -23.82
N SER A 167 -5.34 20.47 -23.06
CA SER A 167 -5.47 19.12 -23.61
C SER A 167 -6.71 19.01 -24.50
N GLN A 168 -6.76 18.00 -25.38
CA GLN A 168 -7.96 17.78 -26.18
C GLN A 168 -9.19 17.53 -25.30
N LYS A 169 -10.35 17.84 -25.83
CA LYS A 169 -11.62 17.67 -25.09
C LYS A 169 -11.87 16.20 -24.76
N THR A 170 -12.31 15.95 -23.52
CA THR A 170 -12.91 14.68 -23.16
C THR A 170 -14.11 14.40 -24.09
N PRO A 171 -14.17 13.24 -24.75
CA PRO A 171 -15.30 12.92 -25.62
C PRO A 171 -16.59 12.77 -24.81
N VAL A 172 -17.72 12.97 -25.45
CA VAL A 172 -19.04 12.67 -24.89
C VAL A 172 -19.47 11.30 -25.42
N SER A 173 -19.84 10.40 -24.53
CA SER A 173 -20.38 9.09 -24.86
C SER A 173 -21.90 9.06 -24.61
N LEU A 174 -22.63 8.32 -25.42
CA LEU A 174 -24.04 7.99 -25.25
C LEU A 174 -24.24 6.67 -24.50
N ASN A 175 -23.17 6.11 -23.93
CA ASN A 175 -23.25 4.87 -23.17
C ASN A 175 -24.13 5.07 -21.92
N THR A 176 -24.97 4.07 -21.65
CA THR A 176 -25.72 3.94 -20.40
C THR A 176 -25.52 2.56 -19.81
N PHE A 177 -25.76 2.38 -18.52
CA PHE A 177 -25.38 1.18 -17.81
C PHE A 177 -26.57 0.55 -17.09
N SER A 178 -26.79 -0.74 -17.31
CA SER A 178 -27.68 -1.54 -16.48
C SER A 178 -26.90 -2.20 -15.37
N ILE A 179 -27.18 -1.87 -14.13
CA ILE A 179 -26.54 -2.42 -12.93
C ILE A 179 -27.52 -3.41 -12.30
N LYS A 180 -27.11 -4.66 -12.10
CA LYS A 180 -27.92 -5.71 -11.46
C LYS A 180 -27.18 -6.29 -10.27
N ILE A 181 -27.86 -6.34 -9.13
CA ILE A 181 -27.38 -6.89 -7.86
C ILE A 181 -28.53 -7.67 -7.26
N PRO A 182 -28.71 -8.96 -7.64
CA PRO A 182 -29.81 -9.77 -7.10
C PRO A 182 -29.65 -9.98 -5.59
N ASP A 183 -30.74 -9.93 -4.84
CA ASP A 183 -30.71 -10.09 -3.37
C ASP A 183 -30.12 -11.44 -2.96
N GLU A 184 -30.38 -12.52 -3.74
CA GLU A 184 -29.80 -13.85 -3.53
C GLU A 184 -28.29 -13.92 -3.74
N ASP A 185 -27.70 -12.94 -4.42
CA ASP A 185 -26.28 -12.82 -4.66
C ASP A 185 -25.58 -11.86 -3.64
N VAL A 186 -26.32 -11.36 -2.62
CA VAL A 186 -25.78 -10.53 -1.54
C VAL A 186 -25.67 -11.33 -0.26
N SER A 187 -24.48 -11.30 0.35
CA SER A 187 -24.20 -11.94 1.65
C SER A 187 -23.82 -10.89 2.71
N TYR A 188 -23.40 -11.35 3.87
CA TYR A 188 -22.86 -10.49 4.92
C TYR A 188 -21.49 -9.85 4.56
N ALA A 189 -20.76 -10.42 3.62
CA ALA A 189 -19.41 -9.98 3.28
C ALA A 189 -19.13 -9.95 1.77
N SER A 190 -20.12 -10.21 0.94
CA SER A 190 -19.94 -10.18 -0.51
C SER A 190 -21.22 -9.82 -1.26
N ALA A 191 -21.02 -9.34 -2.49
CA ALA A 191 -22.12 -9.13 -3.44
C ALA A 191 -21.64 -9.47 -4.87
N LYS A 192 -22.49 -10.10 -5.66
CA LYS A 192 -22.23 -10.31 -7.09
C LYS A 192 -22.93 -9.23 -7.91
N ILE A 193 -22.13 -8.50 -8.66
CA ILE A 193 -22.55 -7.33 -9.41
C ILE A 193 -22.39 -7.59 -10.89
N SER A 194 -23.43 -7.27 -11.68
CA SER A 194 -23.41 -7.34 -13.13
C SER A 194 -23.64 -5.95 -13.71
N ILE A 195 -22.74 -5.50 -14.58
CA ILE A 195 -22.83 -4.22 -15.28
C ILE A 195 -22.89 -4.50 -16.78
N THR A 196 -23.90 -3.96 -17.45
CA THR A 196 -24.08 -4.12 -18.89
C THR A 196 -24.19 -2.74 -19.54
N PRO A 197 -23.16 -2.30 -20.28
CA PRO A 197 -23.19 -1.06 -21.07
C PRO A 197 -24.02 -1.22 -22.33
N THR A 198 -24.55 -0.13 -22.86
CA THR A 198 -25.30 -0.10 -24.14
C THR A 198 -24.41 -0.05 -25.36
N ASN A 199 -23.15 0.33 -25.22
CA ASN A 199 -22.15 0.32 -26.30
C ASN A 199 -20.75 -0.11 -25.79
N GLN A 200 -19.72 -0.03 -26.63
CA GLN A 200 -18.35 -0.45 -26.29
C GLN A 200 -17.42 0.70 -25.88
N ASP A 201 -17.98 1.88 -25.61
CA ASP A 201 -17.17 3.00 -25.13
C ASP A 201 -16.58 2.68 -23.75
N PRO A 202 -15.36 3.15 -23.45
CA PRO A 202 -14.70 2.85 -22.18
C PRO A 202 -15.46 3.40 -20.97
N TYR A 203 -15.49 2.63 -19.90
CA TYR A 203 -16.09 3.03 -18.64
C TYR A 203 -15.33 2.47 -17.45
N THR A 204 -15.62 2.98 -16.28
CA THR A 204 -15.16 2.47 -14.99
C THR A 204 -16.32 2.31 -14.02
N TRP A 205 -16.08 1.52 -12.99
CA TRP A 205 -17.01 1.36 -11.88
C TRP A 205 -16.28 0.97 -10.60
N PHE A 206 -16.86 1.30 -9.47
CA PHE A 206 -16.35 0.96 -8.16
C PHE A 206 -17.50 0.85 -7.15
N ILE A 207 -17.17 0.43 -5.93
CA ILE A 207 -18.10 0.36 -4.81
C ILE A 207 -17.61 1.30 -3.72
N ALA A 208 -18.56 2.04 -3.12
CA ALA A 208 -18.31 2.89 -1.96
C ALA A 208 -19.41 2.67 -0.91
N VAL A 209 -19.10 2.98 0.35
CA VAL A 209 -20.12 3.04 1.40
C VAL A 209 -21.07 4.22 1.10
N SER A 210 -22.38 3.97 1.04
CA SER A 210 -23.35 4.95 0.57
C SER A 210 -23.42 6.24 1.39
N SER A 211 -23.00 6.19 2.67
CA SER A 211 -22.97 7.37 3.55
C SER A 211 -21.81 8.33 3.27
N GLN A 212 -20.87 7.98 2.39
CA GLN A 212 -19.68 8.80 2.11
C GLN A 212 -19.92 9.94 1.10
N GLY A 213 -21.06 9.94 0.40
CA GLY A 213 -21.41 10.99 -0.54
C GLY A 213 -22.46 10.57 -1.55
N THR A 214 -22.90 11.54 -2.36
CA THR A 214 -23.70 11.27 -3.55
C THR A 214 -22.90 10.51 -4.61
N PRO A 215 -23.54 9.81 -5.55
CA PRO A 215 -22.83 9.12 -6.64
C PRO A 215 -21.88 10.01 -7.42
N GLU A 216 -22.28 11.27 -7.66
CA GLU A 216 -21.46 12.27 -8.36
C GLU A 216 -20.22 12.67 -7.54
N GLU A 217 -20.37 12.95 -6.24
CA GLU A 217 -19.25 13.28 -5.35
C GLU A 217 -18.27 12.10 -5.22
N LEU A 218 -18.82 10.87 -5.12
CA LEU A 218 -18.00 9.65 -5.09
C LEU A 218 -17.24 9.45 -6.40
N ALA A 219 -17.87 9.71 -7.55
CA ALA A 219 -17.23 9.60 -8.85
C ALA A 219 -16.10 10.64 -9.01
N ASP A 220 -16.34 11.88 -8.60
CA ASP A 220 -15.34 12.95 -8.66
C ASP A 220 -14.14 12.63 -7.73
N ALA A 221 -14.40 12.20 -6.50
CA ALA A 221 -13.36 11.76 -5.57
C ALA A 221 -12.57 10.55 -6.10
N TYR A 222 -13.24 9.62 -6.77
CA TYR A 222 -12.58 8.45 -7.38
C TYR A 222 -11.68 8.87 -8.54
N ILE A 223 -12.11 9.83 -9.39
CA ILE A 223 -11.29 10.37 -10.47
C ILE A 223 -10.10 11.14 -9.91
N ASP A 224 -10.29 11.97 -8.90
CA ASP A 224 -9.20 12.70 -8.22
C ASP A 224 -8.15 11.74 -7.65
N ALA A 225 -8.60 10.61 -7.10
CA ALA A 225 -7.72 9.60 -6.53
C ALA A 225 -6.99 8.73 -7.56
N ASN A 226 -7.65 8.34 -8.65
CA ASN A 226 -7.20 7.28 -9.54
C ASN A 226 -7.03 7.72 -11.01
N GLY A 227 -7.45 8.94 -11.36
CA GLY A 227 -7.56 9.39 -12.75
C GLY A 227 -6.26 9.32 -13.53
N ILE A 228 -5.12 9.57 -12.89
CA ILE A 228 -3.81 9.45 -13.53
C ILE A 228 -3.53 8.00 -13.92
N LEU A 229 -3.79 7.04 -13.02
CA LEU A 229 -3.61 5.61 -13.30
C LEU A 229 -4.60 5.12 -14.37
N MET A 230 -5.86 5.58 -14.32
CA MET A 230 -6.84 5.29 -15.36
C MET A 230 -6.39 5.82 -16.73
N ASN A 231 -5.80 7.00 -16.78
CA ASN A 231 -5.30 7.61 -18.03
C ASN A 231 -4.08 6.88 -18.61
N THR A 232 -3.30 6.18 -17.79
CA THR A 232 -2.20 5.32 -18.28
C THR A 232 -2.68 3.95 -18.77
N GLY A 233 -3.95 3.60 -18.56
CA GLY A 233 -4.47 2.26 -18.83
C GLY A 233 -4.02 1.18 -17.84
N LEU A 234 -3.41 1.57 -16.72
CA LEU A 234 -2.96 0.65 -15.64
C LEU A 234 -4.05 0.38 -14.59
N TYR A 235 -5.19 1.02 -14.69
CA TYR A 235 -6.27 0.90 -13.72
C TYR A 235 -7.61 0.64 -14.40
N ASP A 236 -8.54 0.09 -13.66
CA ASP A 236 -9.85 -0.47 -14.01
C ASP A 236 -10.67 0.33 -15.05
N ILE A 237 -10.31 0.23 -16.30
CA ILE A 237 -11.09 0.70 -17.45
C ILE A 237 -11.62 -0.51 -18.20
N TYR A 238 -12.91 -0.53 -18.41
CA TYR A 238 -13.64 -1.66 -18.98
C TYR A 238 -14.31 -1.29 -20.31
N THR A 239 -14.50 -2.29 -21.15
CA THR A 239 -15.42 -2.27 -22.29
C THR A 239 -16.30 -3.51 -22.22
N GLY A 240 -17.55 -3.43 -22.68
CA GLY A 240 -18.47 -4.55 -22.63
C GLY A 240 -18.93 -4.94 -21.21
N SER A 241 -19.73 -5.98 -21.11
CA SER A 241 -20.34 -6.40 -19.83
C SER A 241 -19.34 -6.94 -18.83
N GLN A 242 -19.54 -6.61 -17.57
CA GLN A 242 -18.75 -7.10 -16.43
C GLN A 242 -19.64 -7.86 -15.44
N ILE A 243 -19.14 -8.94 -14.91
CA ILE A 243 -19.74 -9.68 -13.79
C ILE A 243 -18.64 -9.96 -12.80
N ARG A 244 -18.79 -9.47 -11.56
CA ARG A 244 -17.79 -9.67 -10.50
C ARG A 244 -18.46 -9.93 -9.17
N THR A 245 -17.87 -10.81 -8.38
CA THR A 245 -18.16 -10.95 -6.96
C THR A 245 -17.14 -10.10 -6.19
N ILE A 246 -17.66 -9.16 -5.43
CA ILE A 246 -16.87 -8.34 -4.52
C ILE A 246 -16.94 -8.99 -3.16
N ASN A 247 -15.80 -9.15 -2.52
CA ASN A 247 -15.65 -9.77 -1.20
C ASN A 247 -15.13 -8.75 -0.19
N ALA A 248 -15.03 -9.17 1.08
CA ALA A 248 -14.55 -8.35 2.18
C ALA A 248 -15.39 -7.08 2.44
N LEU A 249 -16.68 -7.14 2.16
CA LEU A 249 -17.64 -6.12 2.55
C LEU A 249 -17.97 -6.23 4.04
N ASP A 250 -18.34 -5.10 4.65
CA ASP A 250 -18.81 -5.07 6.04
C ASP A 250 -20.29 -5.49 6.12
N PRO A 251 -20.70 -6.29 7.10
CA PRO A 251 -22.09 -6.66 7.31
C PRO A 251 -22.97 -5.46 7.63
N ASN A 252 -24.27 -5.61 7.35
CA ASN A 252 -25.31 -4.59 7.63
C ASN A 252 -24.94 -3.18 7.13
N THR A 253 -24.18 -3.13 6.02
CA THR A 253 -23.66 -1.88 5.47
C THR A 253 -24.26 -1.60 4.11
N SER A 254 -24.72 -0.37 3.92
CA SER A 254 -25.23 0.08 2.62
C SER A 254 -24.09 0.53 1.72
N TYR A 255 -24.06 -0.03 0.53
CA TYR A 255 -23.08 0.27 -0.51
C TYR A 255 -23.75 0.84 -1.76
N SER A 256 -23.04 1.72 -2.44
CA SER A 256 -23.37 2.22 -3.76
C SER A 256 -22.39 1.68 -4.78
N VAL A 257 -22.89 1.04 -5.82
CA VAL A 257 -22.15 0.76 -7.04
C VAL A 257 -22.24 1.99 -7.92
N VAL A 258 -21.12 2.59 -8.25
CA VAL A 258 -21.04 3.82 -9.05
C VAL A 258 -20.39 3.48 -10.40
N VAL A 259 -21.03 3.86 -11.49
CA VAL A 259 -20.60 3.56 -12.89
C VAL A 259 -20.67 4.82 -13.72
N PHE A 260 -19.64 5.08 -14.52
CA PHE A 260 -19.62 6.16 -15.50
C PHE A 260 -18.65 5.88 -16.64
N GLY A 261 -18.94 6.41 -17.83
CA GLY A 261 -18.01 6.40 -18.94
C GLY A 261 -16.77 7.23 -18.63
N TYR A 262 -15.59 6.74 -19.02
CA TYR A 262 -14.34 7.40 -18.73
C TYR A 262 -13.33 7.29 -19.87
N GLN A 263 -12.83 8.44 -20.32
CA GLN A 263 -11.71 8.56 -21.25
C GLN A 263 -10.99 9.89 -21.00
N ALA A 264 -9.92 9.85 -20.22
CA ALA A 264 -9.21 11.05 -19.76
C ALA A 264 -10.09 12.07 -19.02
N GLY A 265 -11.19 11.62 -18.47
CA GLY A 265 -12.25 12.38 -17.82
C GLY A 265 -13.59 11.69 -18.00
N ARG A 266 -14.60 12.16 -17.32
CA ARG A 266 -15.94 11.59 -17.37
C ARG A 266 -16.63 11.86 -18.69
N THR A 267 -17.08 10.79 -19.38
CA THR A 267 -17.69 10.87 -20.73
C THR A 267 -19.21 10.72 -20.70
N THR A 268 -19.80 10.24 -19.60
CA THR A 268 -21.25 10.11 -19.40
C THR A 268 -21.69 10.75 -18.09
N SER A 269 -23.01 10.82 -17.84
CA SER A 269 -23.54 10.98 -16.49
C SER A 269 -23.12 9.79 -15.60
N VAL A 270 -23.20 9.99 -14.28
CA VAL A 270 -22.98 8.92 -13.30
C VAL A 270 -24.29 8.13 -13.14
N GLU A 271 -24.19 6.82 -13.20
CA GLU A 271 -25.27 5.90 -12.86
C GLU A 271 -24.88 5.11 -11.61
N SER A 272 -25.88 4.77 -10.77
CA SER A 272 -25.63 4.02 -9.53
C SER A 272 -26.76 3.09 -9.19
N ALA A 273 -26.41 2.05 -8.41
CA ALA A 273 -27.36 1.18 -7.73
C ALA A 273 -26.86 0.90 -6.31
N SER A 274 -27.78 0.89 -5.34
CA SER A 274 -27.44 0.61 -3.96
C SER A 274 -27.90 -0.78 -3.55
N PHE A 275 -27.15 -1.39 -2.63
CA PHE A 275 -27.50 -2.62 -1.95
C PHE A 275 -27.05 -2.56 -0.49
N GLN A 276 -27.61 -3.45 0.35
CA GLN A 276 -27.20 -3.57 1.74
C GLN A 276 -26.78 -5.02 1.99
N THR A 277 -25.59 -5.22 2.56
CA THR A 277 -25.15 -6.53 3.03
C THR A 277 -26.02 -7.00 4.18
N ILE A 278 -26.23 -8.32 4.27
CA ILE A 278 -27.02 -8.88 5.40
C ILE A 278 -26.26 -8.70 6.71
N PRO A 279 -26.93 -8.61 7.87
CA PRO A 279 -26.30 -8.54 9.18
C PRO A 279 -25.39 -9.74 9.46
N ALA A 280 -24.35 -9.53 10.27
CA ALA A 280 -23.63 -10.62 10.91
C ALA A 280 -24.49 -11.28 12.00
N GLY A 281 -24.12 -12.50 12.35
CA GLY A 281 -24.72 -13.19 13.50
C GLY A 281 -24.34 -12.56 14.85
N ASP A 282 -24.88 -13.14 15.92
CA ASP A 282 -24.63 -12.65 17.28
C ASP A 282 -23.26 -13.16 17.79
N PRO A 283 -22.31 -12.28 18.10
CA PRO A 283 -21.04 -12.68 18.69
C PRO A 283 -21.15 -13.46 20.00
N SER A 284 -22.20 -13.20 20.81
CA SER A 284 -22.40 -13.87 22.09
C SER A 284 -22.87 -15.33 21.97
N GLU A 285 -23.42 -15.72 20.83
CA GLU A 285 -23.85 -17.08 20.52
C GLU A 285 -22.81 -17.87 19.69
N THR A 286 -21.73 -17.22 19.28
CA THR A 286 -20.71 -17.82 18.43
C THR A 286 -19.71 -18.60 19.25
N VAL A 287 -19.49 -19.87 18.86
CA VAL A 287 -18.46 -20.75 19.42
C VAL A 287 -17.39 -21.04 18.36
N PHE A 288 -16.18 -21.38 18.82
CA PHE A 288 -15.06 -21.66 17.92
C PHE A 288 -14.57 -23.09 18.08
N GLU A 289 -14.34 -23.76 16.96
CA GLU A 289 -13.65 -25.03 16.90
C GLU A 289 -12.22 -24.81 16.41
N PHE A 290 -11.28 -25.53 17.04
CA PHE A 290 -9.86 -25.51 16.67
C PHE A 290 -9.45 -26.89 16.18
N SER A 291 -8.65 -26.94 15.11
CA SER A 291 -8.03 -28.17 14.66
C SER A 291 -6.55 -27.93 14.31
N ILE A 292 -5.70 -28.90 14.66
CA ILE A 292 -4.27 -28.88 14.39
C ILE A 292 -4.00 -29.99 13.39
N ASP A 293 -3.36 -29.69 12.26
CA ASP A 293 -2.93 -30.73 11.31
C ASP A 293 -1.66 -31.41 11.84
N PRO A 294 -1.75 -32.67 12.33
CA PRO A 294 -0.59 -33.36 12.87
C PRO A 294 0.48 -33.66 11.81
N ALA A 295 0.13 -33.69 10.51
CA ALA A 295 1.08 -33.89 9.43
C ALA A 295 1.93 -32.65 9.15
N LYS A 296 1.49 -31.47 9.58
CA LYS A 296 2.17 -30.20 9.45
C LYS A 296 2.91 -29.76 10.71
N LEU A 297 2.70 -30.47 11.82
CA LEU A 297 3.36 -30.17 13.09
C LEU A 297 4.80 -30.69 13.06
N THR A 298 5.74 -29.77 13.08
CA THR A 298 7.18 -30.02 13.21
C THR A 298 7.79 -29.20 14.33
N ALA A 299 9.10 -29.30 14.52
CA ALA A 299 9.81 -28.50 15.52
C ALA A 299 9.67 -26.98 15.30
N ARG A 300 9.35 -26.52 14.07
CA ARG A 300 9.33 -25.11 13.71
C ARG A 300 8.12 -24.71 12.85
N SER A 301 7.22 -25.64 12.59
CA SER A 301 6.03 -25.37 11.78
C SER A 301 4.78 -26.02 12.41
N ALA A 302 3.62 -25.41 12.14
CA ALA A 302 2.30 -25.97 12.43
C ALA A 302 1.26 -25.32 11.52
N GLU A 303 0.15 -26.04 11.28
CA GLU A 303 -1.08 -25.45 10.75
C GLU A 303 -2.19 -25.63 11.80
N VAL A 304 -2.81 -24.51 12.17
CA VAL A 304 -3.92 -24.46 13.12
C VAL A 304 -5.11 -23.80 12.46
N SER A 305 -6.20 -24.53 12.33
CA SER A 305 -7.45 -24.00 11.78
C SER A 305 -8.39 -23.57 12.90
N VAL A 306 -9.06 -22.44 12.69
CA VAL A 306 -10.10 -21.88 13.55
C VAL A 306 -11.37 -21.76 12.74
N THR A 307 -12.46 -22.35 13.23
CA THR A 307 -13.76 -22.35 12.54
C THR A 307 -14.82 -21.80 13.50
N PRO A 308 -15.40 -20.62 13.22
CA PRO A 308 -16.54 -20.12 13.97
C PRO A 308 -17.83 -20.88 13.60
N SER A 309 -18.74 -21.05 14.56
CA SER A 309 -20.08 -21.63 14.30
C SER A 309 -20.92 -20.73 13.40
N ASP A 310 -20.70 -19.41 13.45
CA ASP A 310 -21.27 -18.45 12.53
C ASP A 310 -20.13 -17.77 11.73
N PRO A 311 -20.02 -18.03 10.41
CA PRO A 311 -18.96 -17.49 9.58
C PRO A 311 -19.09 -15.98 9.32
N SER A 312 -20.17 -15.33 9.71
CA SER A 312 -20.42 -13.92 9.47
C SER A 312 -19.81 -13.01 10.55
N VAL A 313 -19.52 -13.55 11.74
CA VAL A 313 -18.94 -12.77 12.84
C VAL A 313 -17.51 -12.40 12.56
N LEU A 314 -17.13 -11.20 13.02
CA LEU A 314 -15.74 -10.77 13.02
C LEU A 314 -15.05 -11.27 14.27
N TYR A 315 -13.89 -11.90 14.15
CA TYR A 315 -13.16 -12.42 15.30
C TYR A 315 -11.65 -12.27 15.15
N TRP A 316 -10.98 -12.09 16.27
CA TRP A 316 -9.53 -12.14 16.39
C TRP A 316 -9.11 -13.54 16.83
N TYR A 317 -8.02 -14.01 16.29
CA TYR A 317 -7.46 -15.32 16.57
C TYR A 317 -5.93 -15.23 16.57
N GLU A 318 -5.29 -16.06 17.41
CA GLU A 318 -3.84 -16.06 17.53
C GLU A 318 -3.36 -17.40 18.09
N LEU A 319 -2.06 -17.67 17.96
CA LEU A 319 -1.34 -18.80 18.56
C LEU A 319 -0.24 -18.25 19.47
N LEU A 320 -0.42 -18.30 20.78
CA LEU A 320 0.53 -17.77 21.75
C LEU A 320 1.32 -18.86 22.44
N PRO A 321 2.64 -18.63 22.74
CA PRO A 321 3.37 -19.49 23.66
C PRO A 321 2.66 -19.59 25.01
N ALA A 322 2.53 -20.81 25.55
CA ALA A 322 1.81 -21.06 26.81
C ALA A 322 2.39 -20.28 27.98
N GLU A 323 3.70 -20.03 27.98
CA GLU A 323 4.37 -19.19 28.99
C GLU A 323 3.86 -17.74 28.95
N LYS A 324 3.71 -17.15 27.75
CA LYS A 324 3.11 -15.81 27.60
C LYS A 324 1.65 -15.81 28.04
N TYR A 325 0.91 -16.85 27.65
CA TYR A 325 -0.50 -16.98 28.02
C TYR A 325 -0.71 -17.06 29.52
N ALA A 326 0.17 -17.73 30.25
CA ALA A 326 0.10 -17.89 31.70
C ALA A 326 0.50 -16.63 32.51
N GLN A 327 1.00 -15.58 31.87
CA GLN A 327 1.42 -14.34 32.57
C GLN A 327 0.23 -13.52 33.10
N TYR A 328 -0.97 -13.73 32.54
CA TYR A 328 -2.12 -12.89 32.80
C TYR A 328 -3.25 -13.73 33.41
N GLY A 329 -3.61 -13.88 34.47
CA GLY A 329 -4.68 -14.55 35.20
C GLY A 329 -5.69 -15.37 34.38
N SER A 330 -6.73 -14.74 33.87
CA SER A 330 -7.76 -15.39 33.05
C SER A 330 -7.48 -15.33 31.54
N ASN A 331 -8.22 -16.11 30.76
CA ASN A 331 -8.19 -16.06 29.31
C ASN A 331 -8.48 -14.65 28.76
N GLU A 332 -9.49 -13.99 29.32
CA GLU A 332 -9.88 -12.65 28.92
C GLU A 332 -8.79 -11.61 29.25
N GLU A 333 -8.18 -11.67 30.44
CA GLU A 333 -7.09 -10.78 30.85
C GLU A 333 -5.87 -10.95 29.95
N THR A 334 -5.53 -12.19 29.58
CA THR A 334 -4.43 -12.49 28.64
C THR A 334 -4.67 -11.87 27.28
N VAL A 335 -5.87 -12.09 26.71
CA VAL A 335 -6.21 -11.60 25.38
C VAL A 335 -6.28 -10.07 25.36
N ARG A 336 -6.86 -9.44 26.39
CA ARG A 336 -6.90 -7.97 26.52
C ARG A 336 -5.51 -7.35 26.64
N ALA A 337 -4.62 -7.94 27.44
CA ALA A 337 -3.26 -7.43 27.58
C ALA A 337 -2.47 -7.53 26.28
N TYR A 338 -2.61 -8.65 25.57
CA TYR A 338 -1.95 -8.85 24.27
C TYR A 338 -2.54 -7.92 23.18
N GLN A 339 -3.86 -7.75 23.16
CA GLN A 339 -4.53 -6.80 22.30
C GLN A 339 -4.01 -5.38 22.53
N GLN A 340 -3.94 -4.94 23.80
CA GLN A 340 -3.45 -3.60 24.14
C GLN A 340 -2.03 -3.38 23.62
N GLN A 341 -1.17 -4.36 23.72
CA GLN A 341 0.20 -4.28 23.22
C GLN A 341 0.23 -4.09 21.68
N ILE A 342 -0.56 -4.87 20.95
CA ILE A 342 -0.66 -4.75 19.47
C ILE A 342 -1.23 -3.38 19.10
N PHE A 343 -2.38 -3.01 19.68
CA PHE A 343 -3.07 -1.77 19.32
C PHE A 343 -2.18 -0.56 19.57
N THR A 344 -1.54 -0.46 20.75
CA THR A 344 -0.60 0.64 21.03
C THR A 344 0.51 0.74 20.00
N THR A 345 1.12 -0.41 19.62
CA THR A 345 2.20 -0.43 18.62
C THR A 345 1.76 0.12 17.27
N TYR A 346 0.56 -0.22 16.81
CA TYR A 346 0.06 0.22 15.50
C TYR A 346 -0.53 1.64 15.54
N GLU A 347 -1.16 2.05 16.65
CA GLU A 347 -1.61 3.43 16.85
C GLU A 347 -0.42 4.41 16.86
N GLU A 348 0.72 4.04 17.47
CA GLU A 348 1.97 4.81 17.41
C GLU A 348 2.53 4.96 15.98
N GLN A 349 2.19 4.02 15.07
CA GLN A 349 2.51 4.09 13.66
C GLN A 349 1.47 4.87 12.83
N GLY A 350 0.40 5.38 13.47
CA GLY A 350 -0.63 6.20 12.83
C GLY A 350 -1.85 5.45 12.29
N TYR A 351 -1.98 4.14 12.57
CA TYR A 351 -3.17 3.37 12.20
C TYR A 351 -4.34 3.65 13.14
N THR A 352 -5.53 3.72 12.58
CA THR A 352 -6.77 3.78 13.36
C THR A 352 -7.15 2.39 13.91
N ILE A 353 -7.89 2.34 15.02
CA ILE A 353 -8.38 1.08 15.59
C ILE A 353 -9.13 0.23 14.56
N GLY A 354 -9.98 0.85 13.73
CA GLY A 354 -10.71 0.15 12.68
C GLY A 354 -9.80 -0.49 11.62
N GLU A 355 -8.69 0.14 11.26
CA GLU A 355 -7.69 -0.42 10.35
C GLU A 355 -6.93 -1.60 10.99
N ILE A 356 -6.56 -1.46 12.27
CA ILE A 356 -5.92 -2.53 13.04
C ILE A 356 -6.85 -3.75 13.12
N VAL A 357 -8.11 -3.55 13.49
CA VAL A 357 -9.12 -4.61 13.56
C VAL A 357 -9.29 -5.31 12.20
N ARG A 358 -9.35 -4.56 11.09
CA ARG A 358 -9.43 -5.17 9.74
C ARG A 358 -8.18 -5.96 9.38
N GLY A 359 -7.01 -5.56 9.87
CA GLY A 359 -5.73 -6.25 9.61
C GLY A 359 -5.54 -7.55 10.41
N PHE A 360 -6.07 -7.62 11.62
CA PHE A 360 -5.85 -8.75 12.54
C PHE A 360 -7.05 -9.68 12.71
N CYS A 361 -8.25 -9.25 12.32
CA CYS A 361 -9.46 -10.05 12.47
C CYS A 361 -9.89 -10.70 11.16
N ALA A 362 -10.63 -11.79 11.27
CA ALA A 362 -11.15 -12.52 10.13
C ALA A 362 -12.64 -12.81 10.27
N ARG A 363 -13.24 -13.32 9.18
CA ARG A 363 -14.58 -13.95 9.11
C ARG A 363 -14.46 -15.31 8.44
N GLY A 364 -15.37 -16.22 8.76
CA GLY A 364 -15.33 -17.59 8.26
C GLY A 364 -14.18 -18.40 8.84
N ALA A 365 -13.97 -19.61 8.29
CA ALA A 365 -12.87 -20.44 8.73
C ALA A 365 -11.52 -19.91 8.24
N VAL A 366 -10.51 -19.94 9.12
CA VAL A 366 -9.13 -19.55 8.80
C VAL A 366 -8.15 -20.63 9.20
N THR A 367 -7.01 -20.67 8.53
CA THR A 367 -5.88 -21.53 8.90
C THR A 367 -4.64 -20.65 9.11
N MET A 368 -4.12 -20.69 10.33
CA MET A 368 -2.81 -20.10 10.65
C MET A 368 -1.74 -21.11 10.24
N SER A 369 -0.85 -20.69 9.36
CA SER A 369 0.30 -21.49 8.93
C SER A 369 1.58 -20.87 9.48
N PHE A 370 2.41 -21.66 10.12
CA PHE A 370 3.74 -21.30 10.61
C PHE A 370 4.77 -22.17 9.91
N GLY A 371 5.89 -21.58 9.51
CA GLY A 371 6.93 -22.31 8.78
C GLY A 371 7.89 -21.39 8.05
N PRO A 372 8.93 -21.95 7.35
CA PRO A 372 9.98 -21.17 6.69
C PRO A 372 9.49 -20.20 5.61
N GLU A 373 8.36 -20.49 4.99
CA GLU A 373 7.76 -19.68 3.92
C GLU A 373 6.53 -18.89 4.39
N SER A 374 6.20 -19.00 5.69
CA SER A 374 5.05 -18.32 6.24
C SER A 374 5.40 -16.90 6.71
N PRO A 375 4.58 -15.89 6.41
CA PRO A 375 4.72 -14.55 6.97
C PRO A 375 4.56 -14.52 8.49
N ALA A 376 3.87 -15.50 9.10
CA ALA A 376 3.79 -15.65 10.54
C ALA A 376 5.09 -16.16 11.21
N GLY A 377 6.07 -16.57 10.39
CA GLY A 377 7.39 -16.98 10.85
C GLY A 377 7.45 -18.42 11.37
N LEU A 378 8.52 -18.69 12.12
CA LEU A 378 8.85 -20.00 12.65
C LEU A 378 8.39 -20.13 14.10
N LEU A 379 7.90 -21.31 14.47
CA LEU A 379 7.70 -21.69 15.87
C LEU A 379 9.04 -22.06 16.55
N SER A 380 9.08 -21.93 17.88
CA SER A 380 10.20 -22.43 18.68
C SER A 380 10.06 -23.92 18.94
N PRO A 381 11.15 -24.72 18.86
CA PRO A 381 11.12 -26.14 19.23
C PRO A 381 10.81 -26.36 20.71
N GLU A 382 10.29 -27.55 21.05
CA GLU A 382 9.99 -27.98 22.43
C GLU A 382 9.17 -26.95 23.22
N THR A 383 8.29 -26.20 22.52
CA THR A 383 7.49 -25.10 23.09
C THR A 383 6.01 -25.45 23.02
N GLU A 384 5.31 -25.23 24.12
CA GLU A 384 3.85 -25.31 24.17
C GLU A 384 3.22 -24.01 23.64
N TYR A 385 2.20 -24.15 22.81
CA TYR A 385 1.41 -23.05 22.27
C TYR A 385 -0.07 -23.27 22.54
N ILE A 386 -0.79 -22.18 22.70
CA ILE A 386 -2.23 -22.16 22.96
C ILE A 386 -2.89 -21.32 21.87
N PRO A 387 -3.76 -21.91 21.00
CA PRO A 387 -4.58 -21.13 20.10
C PRO A 387 -5.77 -20.54 20.85
N PHE A 388 -6.15 -19.31 20.51
CA PHE A 388 -7.38 -18.70 20.99
C PHE A 388 -8.14 -18.00 19.87
N ALA A 389 -9.43 -17.78 20.08
CA ALA A 389 -10.28 -16.93 19.25
C ALA A 389 -11.29 -16.20 20.12
N VAL A 390 -11.64 -14.99 19.72
CA VAL A 390 -12.65 -14.15 20.37
C VAL A 390 -13.31 -13.24 19.37
N CYS A 391 -14.64 -13.10 19.43
CA CYS A 391 -15.33 -12.12 18.59
C CYS A 391 -14.89 -10.70 18.94
N MET A 392 -14.84 -9.83 17.91
CA MET A 392 -14.32 -8.47 17.99
C MET A 392 -15.29 -7.49 17.30
N ASN A 393 -15.53 -6.35 17.94
CA ASN A 393 -16.19 -5.21 17.31
C ASN A 393 -15.20 -4.34 16.55
N PHE A 394 -15.67 -3.55 15.58
CA PHE A 394 -14.81 -2.63 14.81
C PHE A 394 -14.19 -1.49 15.63
N ASP A 395 -14.73 -1.21 16.81
CA ASP A 395 -14.14 -0.28 17.78
C ASP A 395 -13.02 -0.89 18.62
N GLY A 396 -12.66 -2.15 18.36
CA GLY A 396 -11.62 -2.89 19.06
C GLY A 396 -12.08 -3.51 20.37
N THR A 397 -13.34 -3.45 20.74
CA THR A 397 -13.83 -4.12 21.94
C THR A 397 -14.07 -5.61 21.69
N LEU A 398 -13.75 -6.46 22.68
CA LEU A 398 -14.06 -7.87 22.63
C LEU A 398 -15.57 -8.08 22.75
N ALA A 399 -16.12 -8.98 21.93
CA ALA A 399 -17.53 -9.34 21.89
C ALA A 399 -17.69 -10.84 22.16
N GLY A 400 -18.27 -11.20 23.30
CA GLY A 400 -18.45 -12.59 23.71
C GLY A 400 -17.29 -13.18 24.51
N GLU A 401 -17.26 -14.50 24.65
CA GLU A 401 -16.27 -15.24 25.41
C GLU A 401 -14.97 -15.46 24.62
N VAL A 402 -13.85 -15.61 25.34
CA VAL A 402 -12.58 -16.05 24.74
C VAL A 402 -12.57 -17.59 24.71
N PHE A 403 -12.51 -18.13 23.51
CA PHE A 403 -12.35 -19.55 23.27
C PHE A 403 -10.87 -19.92 23.16
N VAL A 404 -10.52 -21.03 23.78
CA VAL A 404 -9.14 -21.54 23.82
C VAL A 404 -9.15 -22.97 23.33
N GLY A 405 -8.31 -23.27 22.35
CA GLY A 405 -8.15 -24.63 21.82
C GLY A 405 -7.19 -25.47 22.65
N GLU A 406 -7.04 -26.73 22.26
CA GLU A 406 -6.07 -27.63 22.85
C GLU A 406 -4.65 -27.11 22.63
N LYS A 407 -3.80 -27.32 23.65
CA LYS A 407 -2.37 -27.00 23.56
C LYS A 407 -1.71 -27.86 22.48
N LEU A 408 -0.89 -27.25 21.66
CA LEU A 408 0.05 -27.95 20.80
C LEU A 408 1.48 -27.81 21.35
N THR A 409 2.26 -28.89 21.28
CA THR A 409 3.68 -28.86 21.64
C THR A 409 4.52 -29.19 20.42
N THR A 410 5.40 -28.27 20.05
CA THR A 410 6.34 -28.53 18.95
C THR A 410 7.36 -29.59 19.35
N PRO A 411 7.67 -30.56 18.46
CA PRO A 411 8.68 -31.56 18.76
C PRO A 411 10.09 -30.95 18.89
N LYS A 412 11.01 -31.75 19.41
CA LYS A 412 12.43 -31.40 19.43
C LYS A 412 12.97 -31.24 18.00
N ALA A 413 13.78 -30.20 17.78
CA ALA A 413 14.45 -30.03 16.51
C ALA A 413 15.44 -31.18 16.24
N THR A 414 15.16 -31.97 15.21
CA THR A 414 16.11 -33.01 14.76
C THR A 414 16.93 -32.44 13.60
N VAL A 415 18.16 -32.08 13.86
CA VAL A 415 19.12 -31.74 12.79
C VAL A 415 19.61 -33.05 12.19
N SER A 416 19.29 -33.34 10.92
CA SER A 416 19.91 -34.49 10.24
C SER A 416 21.41 -34.22 10.17
N SER A 417 22.22 -35.13 10.68
CA SER A 417 23.69 -35.00 10.73
C SER A 417 24.32 -34.73 9.36
N ALA A 418 23.67 -35.19 8.30
CA ALA A 418 24.12 -34.96 6.91
C ALA A 418 23.87 -33.52 6.45
N TRP A 419 22.70 -32.93 6.80
CA TRP A 419 22.37 -31.58 6.40
C TRP A 419 23.17 -30.54 7.19
N ALA A 420 23.30 -30.76 8.51
CA ALA A 420 24.13 -29.92 9.36
C ALA A 420 25.61 -29.90 8.89
N LYS A 421 26.15 -31.04 8.50
CA LYS A 421 27.51 -31.11 7.95
C LYS A 421 27.67 -30.39 6.59
N ALA A 422 26.68 -30.45 5.73
CA ALA A 422 26.72 -29.76 4.43
C ALA A 422 26.59 -28.24 4.60
N TRP A 423 25.70 -27.78 5.51
CA TRP A 423 25.44 -26.37 5.78
C TRP A 423 26.62 -25.70 6.50
N MET A 424 27.21 -26.39 7.53
CA MET A 424 28.40 -25.93 8.23
C MET A 424 29.63 -25.78 7.31
N ARG A 425 29.79 -26.64 6.31
CA ARG A 425 30.86 -26.53 5.32
C ARG A 425 30.68 -25.41 4.31
N ALA A 426 29.43 -24.97 4.07
CA ALA A 426 29.13 -24.00 3.03
C ALA A 426 29.17 -22.54 3.49
N TYR A 427 28.93 -22.25 4.78
CA TYR A 427 28.57 -20.89 5.19
C TYR A 427 29.26 -20.33 6.45
N TYR A 428 29.89 -21.13 7.34
CA TYR A 428 30.42 -20.61 8.62
C TYR A 428 31.73 -21.22 9.06
N ASP A 429 32.58 -20.40 9.67
CA ASP A 429 33.71 -20.83 10.48
C ASP A 429 33.18 -21.47 11.78
N CYS A 430 33.82 -22.57 12.22
CA CYS A 430 33.35 -23.38 13.35
C CYS A 430 33.14 -22.56 14.66
N ASP A 431 33.89 -21.48 14.84
CA ASP A 431 33.80 -20.62 16.02
C ASP A 431 32.56 -19.74 16.02
N GLN A 432 31.95 -19.44 14.88
CA GLN A 432 30.73 -18.64 14.79
C GLN A 432 29.47 -19.47 15.05
N LEU A 433 29.50 -20.76 14.79
CA LEU A 433 28.37 -21.68 15.02
C LEU A 433 28.10 -21.92 16.50
N ALA A 434 29.12 -21.88 17.33
CA ALA A 434 29.01 -22.05 18.78
C ALA A 434 28.26 -20.91 19.47
N LEU A 435 28.17 -19.74 18.83
CA LEU A 435 27.43 -18.57 19.32
C LEU A 435 25.93 -18.58 18.95
N LEU A 436 25.54 -19.37 17.94
CA LEU A 436 24.17 -19.39 17.43
C LEU A 436 23.29 -20.48 18.03
N ASP A 437 23.86 -21.64 18.39
CA ASP A 437 23.13 -22.74 19.00
C ASP A 437 24.08 -23.64 19.84
N PRO A 438 23.92 -23.70 21.16
CA PRO A 438 24.75 -24.54 22.04
C PRO A 438 24.72 -26.04 21.71
N GLU A 439 23.64 -26.56 21.11
CA GLU A 439 23.56 -27.96 20.70
C GLU A 439 24.39 -28.24 19.43
N LEU A 440 24.51 -27.28 18.52
CA LEU A 440 25.38 -27.42 17.34
C LEU A 440 26.87 -27.45 17.72
N SER A 441 27.25 -26.75 18.81
CA SER A 441 28.60 -26.79 19.33
C SER A 441 28.98 -28.16 19.87
N SER A 442 28.04 -28.92 20.41
CA SER A 442 28.27 -30.28 20.94
C SER A 442 28.46 -31.31 19.81
N LEU A 443 27.91 -31.03 18.64
CA LEU A 443 28.10 -31.84 17.43
C LEU A 443 29.44 -31.53 16.70
N ALA A 444 29.87 -30.28 16.76
CA ALA A 444 31.14 -29.83 16.18
C ALA A 444 32.37 -30.45 16.90
N GLY A 445 32.27 -30.62 18.24
CA GLY A 445 33.35 -31.21 19.05
C GLY A 445 33.53 -32.72 18.93
N LYS A 446 32.56 -33.44 18.33
CA LYS A 446 32.61 -34.92 18.38
C LYS A 446 33.04 -35.62 17.07
N ASN A 447 33.06 -34.97 15.90
CA ASN A 447 33.35 -35.66 14.62
C ASN A 447 33.83 -34.77 13.44
N LEU A 448 34.49 -33.66 13.69
CA LEU A 448 35.04 -32.80 12.62
C LEU A 448 36.53 -33.10 12.29
N ILE A 449 37.11 -34.12 12.93
CA ILE A 449 38.44 -34.60 12.60
C ILE A 449 38.30 -36.08 12.18
N ALA A 450 37.92 -36.30 10.94
CA ALA A 450 38.20 -37.52 10.17
C ALA A 450 37.94 -37.21 8.68
#